data_927d32c4c64036925e7244b3e3b05b3a
#
_entry.id   927d32c4c64036925e7244b3e3b05b3a
#
_cell.length_a   1.000
_cell.length_b   1.000
_cell.length_c   1.000
_cell.angle_alpha   90.00
_cell.angle_beta   90.00
_cell.angle_gamma   90.00
#
_symmetry.space_group_name_H-M   'P 1'
#
loop_
_entity.id
_entity.type
_entity.pdbx_description
1 polymer ?
#
loop_
_entity_poly.entity_id
_entity_poly.type
_entity_poly.pdbx_seq_one_letter_code
_entity_poly.pdbx_strand_id
1 'polypeptide(L)'
;MNVRLSDHAIRCRSTSSELQQLLSGRAIELEICLPRDRRFLVNVRPSALEKWQLDSDPTGIWVSIPRSQLEALAQTLPSKEGIGHGFETAQGSVVVKFEVDLKD
;
A
#
# COMPACT_ATOMS: atom_id res chain seq x y z
N MET A 1 -4.41 5.85 6.82
CA MET A 1 -4.26 4.51 6.21
C MET A 1 -4.35 3.44 7.28
N ASN A 2 -4.98 2.33 6.96
CA ASN A 2 -5.06 1.17 7.85
C ASN A 2 -4.36 0.00 7.17
N VAL A 3 -3.54 -0.74 7.92
CA VAL A 3 -2.75 -1.85 7.37
C VAL A 3 -3.02 -3.11 8.16
N ARG A 4 -3.33 -4.20 7.45
CA ARG A 4 -3.49 -5.53 8.05
C ARG A 4 -2.42 -6.46 7.50
N LEU A 5 -1.74 -7.14 8.42
CA LEU A 5 -0.70 -8.10 8.07
C LEU A 5 -1.18 -9.50 8.40
N SER A 6 -0.91 -10.44 7.51
CA SER A 6 -1.09 -11.87 7.75
C SER A 6 0.10 -12.60 7.17
N ASP A 7 0.13 -13.93 7.30
CA ASP A 7 1.26 -14.73 6.83
C ASP A 7 1.53 -14.57 5.34
N HIS A 8 0.49 -14.29 4.56
CA HIS A 8 0.61 -14.26 3.10
C HIS A 8 0.06 -12.99 2.46
N ALA A 9 -0.27 -11.96 3.26
CA ALA A 9 -0.86 -10.76 2.70
C ALA A 9 -0.53 -9.51 3.50
N ILE A 10 -0.40 -8.41 2.77
CA ILE A 10 -0.31 -7.05 3.30
C ILE A 10 -1.47 -6.30 2.68
N ARG A 11 -2.45 -5.89 3.51
CA ARG A 11 -3.62 -5.17 3.02
C ARG A 11 -3.57 -3.74 3.50
N CYS A 12 -3.52 -2.81 2.56
CA CYS A 12 -3.51 -1.38 2.85
C CYS A 12 -4.87 -0.81 2.46
N ARG A 13 -5.52 -0.13 3.41
CA ARG A 13 -6.79 0.54 3.16
C ARG A 13 -6.59 2.03 3.37
N SER A 14 -6.83 2.80 2.32
CA SER A 14 -6.67 4.25 2.36
C SER A 14 -8.02 4.96 2.43
N THR A 15 -7.96 6.24 2.75
CA THR A 15 -9.09 7.16 2.59
C THR A 15 -9.11 7.69 1.16
N SER A 16 -10.23 8.31 0.76
CA SER A 16 -10.31 8.99 -0.54
C SER A 16 -9.28 10.10 -0.64
N SER A 17 -9.06 10.83 0.45
CA SER A 17 -8.08 11.90 0.50
C SER A 17 -6.67 11.37 0.28
N GLU A 18 -6.34 10.23 0.88
CA GLU A 18 -5.04 9.59 0.70
C GLU A 18 -4.82 9.12 -0.73
N LEU A 19 -5.87 8.60 -1.38
CA LEU A 19 -5.77 8.24 -2.79
C LEU A 19 -5.44 9.47 -3.64
N GLN A 20 -6.05 10.61 -3.34
CA GLN A 20 -5.74 11.85 -4.06
C GLN A 20 -4.29 12.28 -3.84
N GLN A 21 -3.75 12.07 -2.65
CA GLN A 21 -2.33 12.33 -2.40
C GLN A 21 -1.44 11.46 -3.29
N LEU A 22 -1.74 10.18 -3.38
CA LEU A 22 -1.00 9.27 -4.26
C LEU A 22 -1.09 9.71 -5.72
N LEU A 23 -2.28 10.09 -6.16
CA LEU A 23 -2.47 10.56 -7.55
C LEU A 23 -1.72 11.85 -7.82
N SER A 24 -1.45 12.66 -6.80
CA SER A 24 -0.66 13.88 -6.94
C SER A 24 0.84 13.63 -6.86
N GLY A 25 1.26 12.38 -6.68
CA GLY A 25 2.67 12.01 -6.61
C GLY A 25 3.23 11.92 -5.19
N ARG A 26 2.39 12.03 -4.16
CA ARG A 26 2.83 11.99 -2.77
C ARG A 26 2.64 10.60 -2.18
N ALA A 27 3.59 10.18 -1.34
CA ALA A 27 3.45 8.95 -0.59
C ALA A 27 2.50 9.14 0.60
N ILE A 28 1.87 8.04 1.02
CA ILE A 28 1.11 8.01 2.26
C ILE A 28 1.80 7.05 3.22
N GLU A 29 1.72 7.31 4.52
CA GLU A 29 2.44 6.54 5.52
C GLU A 29 1.60 6.25 6.74
N LEU A 30 1.85 5.10 7.33
CA LEU A 30 1.42 4.73 8.67
C LEU A 30 2.68 4.53 9.50
N GLU A 31 2.74 5.11 10.69
CA GLU A 31 3.91 4.99 11.55
C GLU A 31 3.50 4.55 12.94
N ILE A 32 4.24 3.59 13.51
CA ILE A 32 4.07 3.14 14.88
C ILE A 32 5.35 3.43 15.65
N CYS A 33 5.22 4.02 16.83
CA CYS A 33 6.32 4.18 17.77
C CYS A 33 6.37 2.94 18.65
N LEU A 34 7.51 2.28 18.67
CA LEU A 34 7.74 1.06 19.42
C LEU A 34 8.66 1.34 20.61
N PRO A 35 8.75 0.41 21.58
CA PRO A 35 9.67 0.56 22.71
C PRO A 35 11.10 0.82 22.24
N ARG A 36 11.88 1.53 23.09
CA ARG A 36 13.28 1.91 22.84
C ARG A 36 13.39 2.93 21.70
N ASP A 37 12.36 3.78 21.53
CA ASP A 37 12.33 4.83 20.52
C ASP A 37 12.52 4.32 19.09
N ARG A 38 12.13 3.07 18.86
CA ARG A 38 12.14 2.49 17.51
C ARG A 38 10.85 2.85 16.80
N ARG A 39 10.94 3.04 15.51
CA ARG A 39 9.78 3.33 14.68
C ARG A 39 9.66 2.29 13.59
N PHE A 40 8.42 1.94 13.27
CA PHE A 40 8.11 1.07 12.17
C PHE A 40 7.08 1.76 11.29
N LEU A 41 7.36 1.87 10.01
CA LEU A 41 6.44 2.55 9.10
C LEU A 41 6.05 1.67 7.92
N VAL A 42 4.87 1.94 7.38
CA VAL A 42 4.42 1.38 6.11
C VAL A 42 4.21 2.56 5.18
N ASN A 43 4.95 2.57 4.09
CA ASN A 43 4.94 3.64 3.10
C ASN A 43 4.37 3.10 1.80
N VAL A 44 3.37 3.77 1.26
CA VAL A 44 2.81 3.46 -0.05
C VAL A 44 3.05 4.67 -0.94
N ARG A 45 3.64 4.44 -2.10
CA ARG A 45 3.99 5.52 -3.04
C ARG A 45 3.59 5.16 -4.46
N PRO A 46 3.27 6.17 -5.28
CA PRO A 46 3.04 5.92 -6.69
C PRO A 46 4.37 5.73 -7.41
N SER A 47 4.35 4.94 -8.47
CA SER A 47 5.52 4.69 -9.30
C SER A 47 5.21 5.04 -10.75
N ALA A 48 6.17 5.68 -11.43
CA ALA A 48 6.08 5.92 -12.86
C ALA A 48 6.32 4.64 -13.66
N LEU A 49 6.87 3.61 -13.02
CA LEU A 49 7.09 2.31 -13.67
C LEU A 49 5.79 1.51 -13.66
N GLU A 50 5.56 0.72 -14.71
CA GLU A 50 4.41 -0.17 -14.79
C GLU A 50 4.65 -1.46 -13.99
N LYS A 51 5.21 -1.32 -12.80
CA LYS A 51 5.62 -2.45 -11.99
C LYS A 51 5.42 -2.16 -10.52
N TRP A 52 4.77 -3.08 -9.81
CA TRP A 52 4.70 -3.07 -8.36
C TRP A 52 6.07 -3.41 -7.78
N GLN A 53 6.40 -2.78 -6.66
CA GLN A 53 7.61 -3.10 -5.92
C GLN A 53 7.28 -3.20 -4.44
N LEU A 54 7.92 -4.16 -3.77
CA LEU A 54 7.79 -4.36 -2.34
C LEU A 54 9.20 -4.47 -1.77
N ASP A 55 9.51 -3.60 -0.84
CA ASP A 55 10.81 -3.59 -0.17
C ASP A 55 10.61 -3.49 1.33
N SER A 56 11.57 -3.96 2.10
CA SER A 56 11.46 -3.93 3.56
C SER A 56 12.84 -3.95 4.20
N ASP A 57 12.87 -3.43 5.41
CA ASP A 57 14.01 -3.53 6.32
C ASP A 57 13.48 -3.51 7.75
N PRO A 58 14.33 -3.54 8.79
CA PRO A 58 13.84 -3.51 10.17
C PRO A 58 13.03 -2.27 10.55
N THR A 59 13.05 -1.21 9.76
CA THR A 59 12.33 0.02 10.07
C THR A 59 10.99 0.15 9.36
N GLY A 60 10.66 -0.76 8.44
CA GLY A 60 9.39 -0.65 7.77
C GLY A 60 9.24 -1.44 6.48
N ILE A 61 8.14 -1.13 5.81
CA ILE A 61 7.75 -1.74 4.53
C ILE A 61 7.45 -0.61 3.55
N TRP A 62 7.97 -0.74 2.33
CA TRP A 62 7.75 0.24 1.26
C TRP A 62 7.10 -0.44 0.08
N VAL A 63 5.93 0.06 -0.32
CA VAL A 63 5.14 -0.46 -1.43
C VAL A 63 5.10 0.60 -2.52
N SER A 64 5.49 0.22 -3.73
CA SER A 64 5.35 1.09 -4.90
C SER A 64 4.25 0.51 -5.80
N ILE A 65 3.27 1.34 -6.14
CA ILE A 65 2.14 0.94 -6.97
C ILE A 65 2.19 1.73 -8.27
N PRO A 66 2.08 1.06 -9.43
CA PRO A 66 2.05 1.77 -10.71
C PRO A 66 0.96 2.84 -10.71
N ARG A 67 1.33 4.05 -11.10
CA ARG A 67 0.39 5.17 -11.15
C ARG A 67 -0.82 4.87 -12.01
N SER A 68 -0.62 4.17 -13.13
CA SER A 68 -1.70 3.79 -14.01
C SER A 68 -2.78 2.97 -13.31
N GLN A 69 -2.37 2.08 -12.40
CA GLN A 69 -3.31 1.27 -11.64
C GLN A 69 -4.05 2.06 -10.58
N LEU A 70 -3.39 3.05 -9.97
CA LEU A 70 -4.05 3.96 -9.04
C LEU A 70 -5.09 4.82 -9.77
N GLU A 71 -4.77 5.28 -10.97
CA GLU A 71 -5.70 6.05 -11.80
C GLU A 71 -6.90 5.21 -12.20
N ALA A 72 -6.67 3.97 -12.61
CA ALA A 72 -7.74 3.03 -12.96
C ALA A 72 -8.64 2.76 -11.74
N LEU A 73 -8.05 2.56 -10.57
CA LEU A 73 -8.81 2.36 -9.34
C LEU A 73 -9.70 3.56 -9.05
N ALA A 74 -9.17 4.77 -9.17
CA ALA A 74 -9.93 6.00 -8.94
C ALA A 74 -11.16 6.10 -9.84
N GLN A 75 -11.06 5.63 -11.08
CA GLN A 75 -12.15 5.65 -12.04
C GLN A 75 -13.20 4.58 -11.79
N THR A 76 -12.85 3.52 -11.06
CA THR A 76 -13.76 2.40 -10.81
C THR A 76 -14.40 2.43 -9.44
N LEU A 77 -14.14 3.47 -8.64
CA LEU A 77 -14.76 3.57 -7.33
C LEU A 77 -16.27 3.79 -7.42
N PRO A 78 -17.05 3.20 -6.50
CA PRO A 78 -16.59 2.36 -5.39
C PRO A 78 -16.16 0.97 -5.85
N SER A 79 -15.04 0.49 -5.31
CA SER A 79 -14.51 -0.84 -5.61
C SER A 79 -14.36 -1.63 -4.32
N LYS A 80 -14.93 -2.82 -4.28
CA LYS A 80 -14.85 -3.68 -3.09
C LYS A 80 -13.53 -4.43 -3.00
N GLU A 81 -12.90 -4.67 -4.14
CA GLU A 81 -11.71 -5.52 -4.18
C GLU A 81 -10.41 -4.73 -4.24
N GLY A 82 -10.46 -3.49 -4.71
CA GLY A 82 -9.26 -2.70 -4.88
C GLY A 82 -8.35 -3.26 -5.96
N ILE A 83 -7.05 -3.07 -5.78
CA ILE A 83 -6.01 -3.57 -6.67
C ILE A 83 -4.99 -4.34 -5.85
N GLY A 84 -4.21 -5.19 -6.50
CA GLY A 84 -3.23 -5.99 -5.78
C GLY A 84 -2.21 -6.63 -6.69
N HIS A 85 -1.17 -7.18 -6.06
CA HIS A 85 -0.08 -7.85 -6.77
C HIS A 85 0.56 -8.87 -5.84
N GLY A 86 0.94 -10.03 -6.40
CA GLY A 86 1.62 -11.08 -5.66
C GLY A 86 3.13 -11.06 -5.89
N PHE A 87 3.87 -11.27 -4.82
CA PHE A 87 5.35 -11.35 -4.87
C PHE A 87 5.77 -12.74 -4.41
N GLU A 88 6.66 -13.37 -5.16
CA GLU A 88 7.16 -14.68 -4.81
C GLU A 88 8.19 -14.61 -3.69
N THR A 89 8.10 -15.52 -2.74
CA THR A 89 9.06 -15.66 -1.64
C THR A 89 9.50 -17.13 -1.53
N ALA A 90 10.47 -17.39 -0.68
CA ALA A 90 10.94 -18.75 -0.43
C ALA A 90 9.85 -19.66 0.17
N GLN A 91 8.80 -19.07 0.75
CA GLN A 91 7.72 -19.81 1.41
C GLN A 91 6.38 -19.63 0.72
N GLY A 92 6.38 -19.32 -0.58
CA GLY A 92 5.18 -19.07 -1.35
C GLY A 92 5.06 -17.61 -1.71
N SER A 93 3.84 -17.14 -1.97
CA SER A 93 3.60 -15.76 -2.38
C SER A 93 3.15 -14.91 -1.20
N VAL A 94 3.51 -13.64 -1.22
CA VAL A 94 2.87 -12.62 -0.41
C VAL A 94 2.11 -11.68 -1.34
N VAL A 95 0.85 -11.40 -1.01
CA VAL A 95 0.00 -10.52 -1.83
C VAL A 95 -0.12 -9.17 -1.14
N VAL A 96 0.16 -8.11 -1.89
CA VAL A 96 -0.10 -6.75 -1.42
C VAL A 96 -1.41 -6.29 -2.06
N LYS A 97 -2.36 -5.85 -1.22
CA LYS A 97 -3.64 -5.30 -1.68
C LYS A 97 -3.77 -3.86 -1.25
N PHE A 98 -4.33 -3.06 -2.13
CA PHE A 98 -4.60 -1.65 -1.86
C PHE A 98 -6.08 -1.37 -2.13
N GLU A 99 -6.78 -0.91 -1.11
CA GLU A 99 -8.21 -0.65 -1.15
C GLU A 99 -8.50 0.78 -0.70
N VAL A 100 -9.63 1.33 -1.13
CA VAL A 100 -10.06 2.66 -0.73
C VAL A 100 -11.37 2.54 0.03
N ASP A 101 -11.40 3.15 1.23
CA ASP A 101 -12.62 3.23 2.04
C ASP A 101 -13.28 4.58 1.78
N LEU A 102 -14.49 4.54 1.24
CA LEU A 102 -15.23 5.76 0.88
C LEU A 102 -16.10 6.29 2.03
N LYS A 103 -16.10 5.62 3.17
CA LYS A 103 -16.93 6.02 4.31
C LYS A 103 -16.27 7.05 5.23
N ASP A 104 -15.05 7.37 4.99
CA ASP A 104 -14.33 8.33 5.83
C ASP A 104 -14.61 9.78 5.47
#